data_99349810cef133be411b3c039c2388a8
#
_entry.id   99349810cef133be411b3c039c2388a8
#
_cell.length_a   1.000
_cell.length_b   1.000
_cell.length_c   1.000
_cell.angle_alpha   90.00
_cell.angle_beta   90.00
_cell.angle_gamma   90.00
#
_symmetry.space_group_name_H-M   'P 1'
#
loop_
_entity.id
_entity.type
_entity.pdbx_description
1 polymer ?
#
loop_
_entity_poly.entity_id
_entity_poly.type
_entity_poly.pdbx_seq_one_letter_code
_entity_poly.pdbx_strand_id
1 'polypeptide(L)'
;MRSVSIRLDYLGIDALIELIDESHRAVCRTILDDNRQLFEQAPGSTYNHQTWEGGYLDHVIDGMNYARHLFEFDQSFGRPLPFSLSDALLVFFLHDLEKPWRILVDAEGRASNRQGLTTKAQFKKFREQKLAEYGLRLTPEQHNGLTYVEGEHADYSSERRVMNELAAFCHKVDVWCARGWYDYPKPEDDEWTGAGRFRTT
;
A
#
# COMPACT_ATOMS: atom_id res chain seq x y z
N MET A 1 19.15 17.00 -27.90
CA MET A 1 17.72 16.78 -27.55
C MET A 1 17.52 17.22 -26.13
N ARG A 2 16.67 18.23 -25.88
CA ARG A 2 16.30 18.58 -24.50
C ARG A 2 15.32 17.50 -24.01
N SER A 3 15.69 16.77 -22.98
CA SER A 3 14.79 15.85 -22.28
C SER A 3 13.62 16.67 -21.72
N VAL A 4 12.43 16.45 -22.25
CA VAL A 4 11.22 16.98 -21.64
C VAL A 4 10.99 16.12 -20.40
N SER A 5 11.36 16.64 -19.24
CA SER A 5 11.01 16.03 -17.96
C SER A 5 9.51 16.23 -17.74
N ILE A 6 8.71 15.22 -18.04
CA ILE A 6 7.30 15.19 -17.63
C ILE A 6 7.33 14.90 -16.13
N ARG A 7 7.10 15.91 -15.32
CA ARG A 7 6.90 15.74 -13.88
C ARG A 7 5.43 15.45 -13.65
N LEU A 8 5.09 14.22 -13.34
CA LEU A 8 3.74 13.85 -12.92
C LEU A 8 3.42 14.50 -11.57
N ASP A 9 2.17 14.87 -11.35
CA ASP A 9 1.71 15.37 -10.06
C ASP A 9 1.73 14.26 -9.02
N TYR A 10 2.13 14.61 -7.81
CA TYR A 10 2.20 13.73 -6.66
C TYR A 10 1.27 14.25 -5.56
N LEU A 11 0.26 13.47 -5.20
CA LEU A 11 -0.80 13.87 -4.27
C LEU A 11 -0.48 13.34 -2.86
N GLY A 12 -0.81 14.14 -1.83
CA GLY A 12 -0.82 13.66 -0.46
C GLY A 12 -2.02 12.76 -0.15
N ILE A 13 -1.97 12.06 1.00
CA ILE A 13 -2.95 11.03 1.37
C ILE A 13 -4.39 11.56 1.38
N ASP A 14 -4.62 12.78 1.88
CA ASP A 14 -5.96 13.39 1.93
C ASP A 14 -6.55 13.57 0.52
N ALA A 15 -5.75 14.05 -0.44
CA ALA A 15 -6.17 14.22 -1.82
C ALA A 15 -6.37 12.89 -2.56
N LEU A 16 -5.57 11.87 -2.23
CA LEU A 16 -5.72 10.52 -2.78
C LEU A 16 -7.01 9.85 -2.30
N ILE A 17 -7.39 10.03 -1.04
CA ILE A 17 -8.66 9.53 -0.50
C ILE A 17 -9.85 10.19 -1.20
N GLU A 18 -9.76 11.46 -1.62
CA GLU A 18 -10.82 12.13 -2.39
C GLU A 18 -11.11 11.48 -3.75
N LEU A 19 -10.16 10.72 -4.29
CA LEU A 19 -10.33 9.98 -5.54
C LEU A 19 -11.06 8.63 -5.35
N ILE A 20 -11.28 8.20 -4.11
CA ILE A 20 -12.09 7.01 -3.78
C ILE A 20 -13.57 7.41 -3.86
N ASP A 21 -14.43 6.50 -4.34
CA ASP A 21 -15.87 6.72 -4.46
C ASP A 21 -16.51 7.04 -3.11
N GLU A 22 -17.54 7.88 -3.12
CA GLU A 22 -18.18 8.43 -1.93
C GLU A 22 -18.61 7.34 -0.93
N SER A 23 -19.05 6.18 -1.42
CA SER A 23 -19.46 5.04 -0.58
C SER A 23 -18.38 4.53 0.36
N HIS A 24 -17.09 4.65 -0.02
CA HIS A 24 -15.95 4.20 0.78
C HIS A 24 -15.10 5.36 1.31
N ARG A 25 -15.11 6.51 0.61
CA ARG A 25 -14.30 7.69 0.95
C ARG A 25 -14.48 8.14 2.39
N ALA A 26 -15.74 8.28 2.83
CA ALA A 26 -16.04 8.74 4.19
C ALA A 26 -15.44 7.82 5.26
N VAL A 27 -15.49 6.50 5.02
CA VAL A 27 -14.92 5.51 5.93
C VAL A 27 -13.39 5.55 5.90
N CYS A 28 -12.77 5.62 4.71
CA CYS A 28 -11.31 5.75 4.59
C CYS A 28 -10.80 7.00 5.29
N ARG A 29 -11.52 8.12 5.18
CA ARG A 29 -11.21 9.36 5.89
C ARG A 29 -11.31 9.17 7.40
N THR A 30 -12.37 8.55 7.90
CA THR A 30 -12.51 8.26 9.33
C THR A 30 -11.38 7.37 9.84
N ILE A 31 -11.02 6.31 9.10
CA ILE A 31 -9.88 5.44 9.44
C ILE A 31 -8.58 6.26 9.53
N LEU A 32 -8.32 7.13 8.56
CA LEU A 32 -7.13 7.99 8.57
C LEU A 32 -7.14 8.95 9.76
N ASP A 33 -8.24 9.69 9.96
CA ASP A 33 -8.32 10.75 10.96
C ASP A 33 -8.23 10.19 12.40
N ASP A 34 -8.92 9.08 12.69
CA ASP A 34 -8.86 8.41 13.99
C ASP A 34 -7.47 7.85 14.32
N ASN A 35 -6.66 7.54 13.30
CA ASN A 35 -5.38 6.87 13.48
C ASN A 35 -4.20 7.65 12.90
N ARG A 36 -4.39 8.93 12.54
CA ARG A 36 -3.40 9.75 11.83
C ARG A 36 -2.03 9.74 12.51
N GLN A 37 -1.98 10.04 13.80
CA GLN A 37 -0.72 10.04 14.55
C GLN A 37 -0.03 8.67 14.53
N LEU A 38 -0.79 7.58 14.68
CA LEU A 38 -0.26 6.23 14.61
C LEU A 38 0.31 5.91 13.22
N PHE A 39 -0.38 6.35 12.16
CA PHE A 39 0.04 6.12 10.78
C PHE A 39 1.29 6.94 10.43
N GLU A 40 1.37 8.18 10.89
CA GLU A 40 2.51 9.08 10.70
C GLU A 40 3.79 8.61 11.43
N GLN A 41 3.65 7.77 12.45
CA GLN A 41 4.79 7.23 13.22
C GLN A 41 5.18 5.82 12.77
N ALA A 42 4.28 5.08 12.14
CA ALA A 42 4.52 3.69 11.81
C ALA A 42 5.55 3.52 10.69
N PRO A 43 6.52 2.58 10.81
CA PRO A 43 7.39 2.20 9.71
C PRO A 43 6.62 1.34 8.68
N GLY A 44 7.04 1.37 7.43
CA GLY A 44 6.44 0.58 6.35
C GLY A 44 6.72 -0.91 6.45
N SER A 45 7.84 -1.30 7.06
CA SER A 45 8.16 -2.69 7.37
C SER A 45 9.18 -2.76 8.51
N THR A 46 9.44 -3.98 9.00
CA THR A 46 10.46 -4.20 10.04
C THR A 46 11.89 -4.06 9.50
N TYR A 47 12.14 -4.37 8.20
CA TYR A 47 13.50 -4.32 7.62
C TYR A 47 13.57 -4.30 6.09
N ASN A 48 12.44 -4.35 5.37
CA ASN A 48 12.46 -4.53 3.92
C ASN A 48 12.37 -3.23 3.12
N HIS A 49 11.40 -2.38 3.43
CA HIS A 49 11.10 -1.14 2.69
C HIS A 49 10.52 -0.09 3.62
N GLN A 50 10.75 1.19 3.31
CA GLN A 50 10.29 2.35 4.09
C GLN A 50 10.37 2.11 5.61
N THR A 51 11.55 1.77 6.13
CA THR A 51 11.74 1.31 7.52
C THR A 51 11.87 2.46 8.54
N TRP A 52 11.69 3.70 8.11
CA TRP A 52 11.73 4.90 8.95
C TRP A 52 10.37 5.25 9.54
N GLU A 53 10.36 6.19 10.49
CA GLU A 53 9.14 6.78 11.03
C GLU A 53 8.32 7.43 9.91
N GLY A 54 7.02 7.11 9.84
CA GLY A 54 6.14 7.54 8.75
C GLY A 54 6.23 6.69 7.48
N GLY A 55 7.16 5.74 7.41
CA GLY A 55 7.36 4.90 6.22
C GLY A 55 6.12 4.10 5.78
N TYR A 56 5.18 3.83 6.70
CA TYR A 56 3.89 3.25 6.36
C TYR A 56 3.07 4.16 5.45
N LEU A 57 2.92 5.45 5.84
CA LEU A 57 2.21 6.41 4.99
C LEU A 57 2.94 6.67 3.68
N ASP A 58 4.27 6.78 3.71
CA ASP A 58 5.07 6.95 2.50
C ASP A 58 4.80 5.80 1.51
N HIS A 59 4.79 4.54 1.99
CA HIS A 59 4.47 3.38 1.15
C HIS A 59 3.05 3.45 0.55
N VAL A 60 2.06 3.81 1.36
CA VAL A 60 0.67 3.94 0.91
C VAL A 60 0.53 5.08 -0.11
N ILE A 61 1.10 6.25 0.18
CA ILE A 61 1.06 7.42 -0.70
C ILE A 61 1.75 7.14 -2.04
N ASP A 62 2.95 6.55 -2.00
CA ASP A 62 3.69 6.16 -3.20
C ASP A 62 2.89 5.21 -4.08
N GLY A 63 2.34 4.16 -3.46
CA GLY A 63 1.58 3.16 -4.18
C GLY A 63 0.28 3.72 -4.77
N MET A 64 -0.46 4.54 -4.03
CA MET A 64 -1.67 5.18 -4.56
C MET A 64 -1.36 6.14 -5.71
N ASN A 65 -0.28 6.94 -5.64
CA ASN A 65 0.15 7.80 -6.75
C ASN A 65 0.59 6.96 -7.95
N TYR A 66 1.37 5.90 -7.73
CA TYR A 66 1.79 5.01 -8.81
C TYR A 66 0.60 4.29 -9.45
N ALA A 67 -0.34 3.79 -8.64
CA ALA A 67 -1.57 3.16 -9.12
C ALA A 67 -2.37 4.12 -10.02
N ARG A 68 -2.51 5.39 -9.64
CA ARG A 68 -3.24 6.39 -10.42
C ARG A 68 -2.65 6.56 -11.82
N HIS A 69 -1.34 6.79 -11.91
CA HIS A 69 -0.69 6.98 -13.21
C HIS A 69 -0.60 5.68 -14.04
N LEU A 70 -0.40 4.54 -13.35
CA LEU A 70 -0.37 3.24 -14.01
C LEU A 70 -1.75 2.86 -14.58
N PHE A 71 -2.84 3.21 -13.88
CA PHE A 71 -4.20 2.96 -14.34
C PHE A 71 -4.49 3.71 -15.66
N GLU A 72 -4.14 4.99 -15.72
CA GLU A 72 -4.26 5.79 -16.94
C GLU A 72 -3.39 5.22 -18.08
N PHE A 73 -2.15 4.83 -17.76
CA PHE A 73 -1.23 4.24 -18.71
C PHE A 73 -1.76 2.92 -19.27
N ASP A 74 -2.21 1.99 -18.42
CA ASP A 74 -2.73 0.69 -18.86
C ASP A 74 -4.01 0.86 -19.72
N GLN A 75 -4.89 1.82 -19.39
CA GLN A 75 -6.03 2.15 -20.22
C GLN A 75 -5.65 2.69 -21.60
N SER A 76 -4.52 3.38 -21.73
CA SER A 76 -4.06 3.97 -23.01
C SER A 76 -3.77 2.91 -24.08
N PHE A 77 -3.61 1.63 -23.71
CA PHE A 77 -3.52 0.52 -24.67
C PHE A 77 -4.86 0.15 -25.35
N GLY A 78 -5.95 0.88 -25.05
CA GLY A 78 -7.28 0.59 -25.61
C GLY A 78 -7.89 -0.71 -25.06
N ARG A 79 -7.42 -1.18 -23.92
CA ARG A 79 -7.95 -2.34 -23.19
C ARG A 79 -8.59 -1.86 -21.90
N PRO A 80 -9.94 -1.85 -21.81
CA PRO A 80 -10.60 -1.38 -20.60
C PRO A 80 -10.24 -2.29 -19.42
N LEU A 81 -9.90 -1.67 -18.30
CA LEU A 81 -9.72 -2.40 -17.04
C LEU A 81 -11.11 -2.71 -16.47
N PRO A 82 -11.37 -3.94 -15.97
CA PRO A 82 -12.68 -4.35 -15.44
C PRO A 82 -12.92 -3.87 -13.99
N PHE A 83 -12.22 -2.85 -13.55
CA PHE A 83 -12.33 -2.22 -12.24
C PHE A 83 -12.08 -0.71 -12.37
N SER A 84 -12.51 0.06 -11.40
CA SER A 84 -12.31 1.51 -11.37
C SER A 84 -10.97 1.90 -10.71
N LEU A 85 -10.52 3.13 -10.96
CA LEU A 85 -9.41 3.70 -10.20
C LEU A 85 -9.71 3.73 -8.70
N SER A 86 -10.95 4.05 -8.33
CA SER A 86 -11.42 4.03 -6.95
C SER A 86 -11.22 2.67 -6.28
N ASP A 87 -11.51 1.56 -6.98
CA ASP A 87 -11.29 0.21 -6.45
C ASP A 87 -9.80 -0.06 -6.17
N ALA A 88 -8.94 0.34 -7.10
CA ALA A 88 -7.50 0.17 -6.95
C ALA A 88 -6.94 0.99 -5.77
N LEU A 89 -7.36 2.25 -5.64
CA LEU A 89 -6.95 3.13 -4.55
C LEU A 89 -7.48 2.63 -3.20
N LEU A 90 -8.72 2.16 -3.14
CA LEU A 90 -9.31 1.57 -1.94
C LEU A 90 -8.52 0.33 -1.48
N VAL A 91 -8.28 -0.62 -2.39
CA VAL A 91 -7.52 -1.83 -2.07
C VAL A 91 -6.12 -1.47 -1.58
N PHE A 92 -5.46 -0.52 -2.25
CA PHE A 92 -4.10 -0.13 -1.88
C PHE A 92 -4.05 0.62 -0.54
N PHE A 93 -5.01 1.48 -0.24
CA PHE A 93 -5.13 2.14 1.07
C PHE A 93 -5.28 1.12 2.22
N LEU A 94 -5.97 0.01 1.97
CA LEU A 94 -6.30 -0.98 3.01
C LEU A 94 -5.30 -2.15 3.12
N HIS A 95 -4.42 -2.36 2.12
CA HIS A 95 -3.67 -3.62 2.00
C HIS A 95 -2.75 -3.94 3.19
N ASP A 96 -2.17 -2.92 3.77
CA ASP A 96 -1.22 -3.00 4.87
C ASP A 96 -1.78 -2.37 6.18
N LEU A 97 -3.09 -2.25 6.29
CA LEU A 97 -3.75 -1.52 7.38
C LEU A 97 -3.36 -2.03 8.79
N GLU A 98 -2.92 -3.27 8.93
CA GLU A 98 -2.48 -3.80 10.22
C GLU A 98 -1.09 -3.33 10.65
N LYS A 99 -0.24 -2.86 9.73
CA LYS A 99 1.17 -2.52 10.01
C LYS A 99 1.34 -1.51 11.15
N PRO A 100 0.58 -0.41 11.22
CA PRO A 100 0.71 0.56 12.31
C PRO A 100 0.47 -0.02 13.71
N TRP A 101 -0.39 -1.01 13.83
CA TRP A 101 -0.63 -1.70 15.11
C TRP A 101 0.30 -2.89 15.35
N ARG A 102 0.85 -3.45 14.28
CA ARG A 102 1.69 -4.64 14.30
C ARG A 102 3.14 -4.33 14.62
N ILE A 103 3.70 -3.29 14.00
CA ILE A 103 5.12 -2.99 14.09
C ILE A 103 5.37 -2.08 15.29
N LEU A 104 6.19 -2.57 16.21
CA LEU A 104 6.66 -1.83 17.38
C LEU A 104 8.11 -1.45 17.16
N VAL A 105 8.47 -0.23 17.52
CA VAL A 105 9.85 0.27 17.49
C VAL A 105 10.29 0.48 18.93
N ASP A 106 11.43 -0.12 19.33
CA ASP A 106 11.99 0.04 20.66
C ASP A 106 12.81 1.36 20.79
N ALA A 107 13.32 1.63 22.00
CA ALA A 107 14.07 2.84 22.28
C ALA A 107 15.40 2.93 21.49
N GLU A 108 15.91 1.81 20.99
CA GLU A 108 17.10 1.71 20.15
C GLU A 108 16.77 1.76 18.65
N GLY A 109 15.50 2.00 18.28
CA GLY A 109 15.06 2.10 16.90
C GLY A 109 14.87 0.75 16.19
N ARG A 110 14.87 -0.39 16.90
CA ARG A 110 14.70 -1.71 16.31
C ARG A 110 13.22 -2.06 16.17
N ALA A 111 12.82 -2.39 14.96
CA ALA A 111 11.44 -2.76 14.65
C ALA A 111 11.20 -4.26 14.89
N SER A 112 10.05 -4.59 15.49
CA SER A 112 9.61 -5.96 15.76
C SER A 112 8.09 -6.10 15.62
N ASN A 113 7.60 -7.32 15.43
CA ASN A 113 6.15 -7.56 15.41
C ASN A 113 5.60 -7.71 16.84
N ARG A 114 4.45 -7.08 17.08
CA ARG A 114 3.67 -7.25 18.32
C ARG A 114 3.28 -8.71 18.51
N GLN A 115 3.35 -9.19 19.75
CA GLN A 115 2.84 -10.51 20.10
C GLN A 115 1.36 -10.67 19.69
N GLY A 116 1.00 -11.78 19.06
CA GLY A 116 -0.34 -12.04 18.53
C GLY A 116 -0.58 -11.47 17.11
N LEU A 117 0.38 -10.71 16.54
CA LEU A 117 0.37 -10.26 15.15
C LEU A 117 1.70 -10.63 14.47
N THR A 118 1.94 -11.92 14.28
CA THR A 118 3.20 -12.44 13.75
C THR A 118 3.05 -13.31 12.50
N THR A 119 1.81 -13.69 12.14
CA THR A 119 1.52 -14.54 10.98
C THR A 119 0.58 -13.85 9.98
N LYS A 120 0.66 -14.22 8.70
CA LYS A 120 -0.24 -13.69 7.66
C LYS A 120 -1.73 -13.91 7.98
N ALA A 121 -2.09 -15.05 8.57
CA ALA A 121 -3.46 -15.32 8.99
C ALA A 121 -3.93 -14.33 10.08
N GLN A 122 -3.07 -14.00 11.05
CA GLN A 122 -3.36 -13.01 12.08
C GLN A 122 -3.49 -11.60 11.49
N PHE A 123 -2.64 -11.23 10.51
CA PHE A 123 -2.71 -9.95 9.81
C PHE A 123 -4.04 -9.80 9.07
N LYS A 124 -4.40 -10.81 8.28
CA LYS A 124 -5.69 -10.84 7.56
C LYS A 124 -6.87 -10.69 8.52
N LYS A 125 -6.90 -11.49 9.59
CA LYS A 125 -7.97 -11.42 10.59
C LYS A 125 -8.05 -10.05 11.25
N PHE A 126 -6.92 -9.43 11.57
CA PHE A 126 -6.88 -8.09 12.15
C PHE A 126 -7.44 -7.03 11.19
N ARG A 127 -7.03 -7.07 9.90
CA ARG A 127 -7.62 -6.17 8.88
C ARG A 127 -9.13 -6.34 8.78
N GLU A 128 -9.62 -7.58 8.68
CA GLU A 128 -11.06 -7.86 8.64
C GLU A 128 -11.81 -7.29 9.86
N GLN A 129 -11.22 -7.42 11.06
CA GLN A 129 -11.78 -6.82 12.27
C GLN A 129 -11.82 -5.29 12.19
N LYS A 130 -10.75 -4.65 11.72
CA LYS A 130 -10.72 -3.20 11.53
C LYS A 130 -11.74 -2.72 10.51
N LEU A 131 -11.87 -3.40 9.37
CA LEU A 131 -12.90 -3.07 8.38
C LEU A 131 -14.30 -3.18 8.96
N ALA A 132 -14.57 -4.21 9.79
CA ALA A 132 -15.86 -4.37 10.47
C ALA A 132 -16.11 -3.29 11.53
N GLU A 133 -15.09 -2.89 12.31
CA GLU A 133 -15.18 -1.79 13.30
C GLU A 133 -15.63 -0.47 12.65
N TYR A 134 -15.09 -0.17 11.46
CA TYR A 134 -15.45 1.04 10.69
C TYR A 134 -16.67 0.85 9.78
N GLY A 135 -17.28 -0.32 9.77
CA GLY A 135 -18.44 -0.63 8.93
C GLY A 135 -18.15 -0.66 7.43
N LEU A 136 -16.88 -0.80 7.04
CA LEU A 136 -16.49 -0.85 5.63
C LEU A 136 -16.83 -2.22 5.04
N ARG A 137 -17.59 -2.20 3.94
CA ARG A 137 -17.99 -3.41 3.20
C ARG A 137 -17.34 -3.39 1.83
N LEU A 138 -16.65 -4.46 1.49
CA LEU A 138 -16.02 -4.66 0.20
C LEU A 138 -16.90 -5.50 -0.71
N THR A 139 -16.86 -5.23 -2.02
CA THR A 139 -17.41 -6.14 -3.03
C THR A 139 -16.55 -7.41 -3.09
N PRO A 140 -17.05 -8.52 -3.69
CA PRO A 140 -16.24 -9.72 -3.91
C PRO A 140 -14.93 -9.43 -4.67
N GLU A 141 -14.97 -8.52 -5.66
CA GLU A 141 -13.82 -8.11 -6.45
C GLU A 141 -12.79 -7.36 -5.63
N GLN A 142 -13.22 -6.39 -4.80
CA GLN A 142 -12.38 -5.63 -3.89
C GLN A 142 -11.78 -6.54 -2.80
N HIS A 143 -12.57 -7.49 -2.28
CA HIS A 143 -12.09 -8.48 -1.31
C HIS A 143 -11.02 -9.40 -1.92
N ASN A 144 -11.18 -9.84 -3.17
CA ASN A 144 -10.15 -10.58 -3.89
C ASN A 144 -8.89 -9.73 -4.07
N GLY A 145 -9.05 -8.45 -4.46
CA GLY A 145 -7.98 -7.46 -4.56
C GLY A 145 -7.18 -7.39 -3.26
N LEU A 146 -7.86 -7.19 -2.14
CA LEU A 146 -7.22 -7.10 -0.82
C LEU A 146 -6.59 -8.42 -0.35
N THR A 147 -7.15 -9.55 -0.76
CA THR A 147 -6.63 -10.87 -0.38
C THR A 147 -5.30 -11.17 -1.08
N TYR A 148 -5.17 -10.80 -2.35
CA TYR A 148 -4.05 -11.20 -3.20
C TYR A 148 -3.11 -10.07 -3.60
N VAL A 149 -3.24 -8.87 -3.04
CA VAL A 149 -2.32 -7.75 -3.31
C VAL A 149 -0.85 -8.12 -3.04
N GLU A 150 -0.57 -8.96 -2.06
CA GLU A 150 0.77 -9.48 -1.77
C GLU A 150 1.14 -10.73 -2.61
N GLY A 151 0.28 -11.16 -3.55
CA GLY A 151 0.45 -12.35 -4.39
C GLY A 151 -0.37 -13.55 -3.94
N GLU A 152 -0.42 -14.58 -4.79
CA GLU A 152 -1.25 -15.78 -4.60
C GLU A 152 -0.68 -16.76 -3.57
N HIS A 153 0.63 -16.71 -3.32
CA HIS A 153 1.33 -17.57 -2.36
C HIS A 153 0.96 -19.06 -2.46
N ALA A 154 0.40 -19.64 -1.38
CA ALA A 154 -0.01 -21.04 -1.31
C ALA A 154 -1.26 -21.37 -2.16
N ASP A 155 -2.03 -20.35 -2.56
CA ASP A 155 -3.23 -20.53 -3.38
C ASP A 155 -2.90 -20.58 -4.87
N TYR A 156 -1.64 -20.34 -5.26
CA TYR A 156 -1.20 -20.44 -6.66
C TYR A 156 -1.43 -21.86 -7.19
N SER A 157 -2.03 -21.92 -8.38
CA SER A 157 -2.21 -23.16 -9.14
C SER A 157 -2.10 -22.87 -10.62
N SER A 158 -1.40 -23.75 -11.36
CA SER A 158 -1.36 -23.69 -12.82
C SER A 158 -2.72 -23.99 -13.49
N GLU A 159 -3.63 -24.60 -12.76
CA GLU A 159 -4.93 -25.05 -13.28
C GLU A 159 -6.05 -24.03 -13.01
N ARG A 160 -5.88 -23.16 -12.05
CA ARG A 160 -6.91 -22.21 -11.63
C ARG A 160 -6.33 -20.83 -11.34
N ARG A 161 -6.91 -19.81 -11.94
CA ARG A 161 -6.65 -18.42 -11.57
C ARG A 161 -7.43 -18.08 -10.28
N VAL A 162 -6.76 -17.61 -9.26
CA VAL A 162 -7.38 -17.16 -8.00
C VAL A 162 -7.37 -15.63 -7.88
N MET A 163 -6.35 -14.99 -8.43
CA MET A 163 -6.20 -13.53 -8.48
C MET A 163 -7.04 -12.94 -9.62
N ASN A 164 -7.90 -11.98 -9.32
CA ASN A 164 -8.59 -11.19 -10.33
C ASN A 164 -7.70 -10.07 -10.88
N GLU A 165 -8.21 -9.31 -11.85
CA GLU A 165 -7.45 -8.24 -12.51
C GLU A 165 -7.11 -7.09 -11.54
N LEU A 166 -8.01 -6.75 -10.62
CA LEU A 166 -7.78 -5.74 -9.58
C LEU A 166 -6.64 -6.17 -8.65
N ALA A 167 -6.66 -7.43 -8.19
CA ALA A 167 -5.59 -7.99 -7.37
C ALA A 167 -4.25 -7.98 -8.10
N ALA A 168 -4.22 -8.40 -9.37
CA ALA A 168 -3.00 -8.42 -10.18
C ALA A 168 -2.43 -7.01 -10.40
N PHE A 169 -3.30 -6.02 -10.61
CA PHE A 169 -2.91 -4.62 -10.72
C PHE A 169 -2.31 -4.09 -9.42
N CYS A 170 -3.00 -4.27 -8.29
CA CYS A 170 -2.51 -3.82 -6.99
C CYS A 170 -1.23 -4.55 -6.57
N HIS A 171 -1.09 -5.84 -6.89
CA HIS A 171 0.14 -6.61 -6.65
C HIS A 171 1.34 -6.04 -7.42
N LYS A 172 1.17 -5.69 -8.70
CA LYS A 172 2.20 -5.02 -9.51
C LYS A 172 2.66 -3.70 -8.86
N VAL A 173 1.70 -2.91 -8.35
CA VAL A 173 1.98 -1.65 -7.65
C VAL A 173 2.76 -1.90 -6.36
N ASP A 174 2.30 -2.81 -5.51
CA ASP A 174 2.93 -3.13 -4.22
C ASP A 174 4.36 -3.64 -4.41
N VAL A 175 4.56 -4.60 -5.32
CA VAL A 175 5.90 -5.13 -5.64
C VAL A 175 6.84 -4.01 -6.11
N TRP A 176 6.37 -3.08 -6.94
CA TRP A 176 7.20 -1.98 -7.39
C TRP A 176 7.57 -1.04 -6.23
N CYS A 177 6.61 -0.61 -5.42
CA CYS A 177 6.86 0.27 -4.29
C CYS A 177 7.76 -0.38 -3.23
N ALA A 178 7.55 -1.67 -2.95
CA ALA A 178 8.33 -2.41 -1.96
C ALA A 178 9.72 -2.87 -2.44
N ARG A 179 9.99 -2.88 -3.75
CA ARG A 179 11.26 -3.38 -4.33
C ARG A 179 12.00 -2.36 -5.16
N GLY A 180 11.28 -1.57 -5.99
CA GLY A 180 11.86 -0.52 -6.82
C GLY A 180 12.05 0.79 -6.04
N TRP A 181 11.09 1.11 -5.18
CA TRP A 181 11.08 2.37 -4.40
C TRP A 181 11.17 2.14 -2.89
N TYR A 182 11.75 1.03 -2.47
CA TYR A 182 11.82 0.61 -1.06
C TYR A 182 12.40 1.66 -0.10
N ASP A 183 13.14 2.63 -0.60
CA ASP A 183 13.79 3.71 0.12
C ASP A 183 13.27 5.12 -0.28
N TYR A 184 12.16 5.20 -0.99
CA TYR A 184 11.54 6.46 -1.41
C TYR A 184 10.38 6.85 -0.47
N PRO A 185 10.12 8.15 -0.20
CA PRO A 185 10.88 9.32 -0.62
C PRO A 185 12.22 9.46 0.13
N LYS A 186 13.23 9.96 -0.59
CA LYS A 186 14.56 10.21 0.00
C LYS A 186 14.61 11.60 0.61
N PRO A 187 15.33 11.80 1.74
CA PRO A 187 15.69 13.13 2.20
C PRO A 187 16.39 13.95 1.12
N GLU A 188 16.20 15.27 1.13
CA GLU A 188 16.77 16.16 0.11
C GLU A 188 18.31 16.11 0.03
N ASP A 189 18.96 15.83 1.17
CA ASP A 189 20.41 15.74 1.33
C ASP A 189 20.97 14.33 1.16
N ASP A 190 20.14 13.38 0.75
CA ASP A 190 20.54 11.99 0.60
C ASP A 190 21.25 11.71 -0.71
N GLU A 191 22.54 11.39 -0.64
CA GLU A 191 23.39 11.03 -1.78
C GLU A 191 23.29 9.55 -2.16
N TRP A 192 22.34 8.81 -1.63
CA TRP A 192 22.25 7.39 -1.89
C TRP A 192 22.10 7.05 -3.37
N THR A 193 22.83 6.06 -3.80
CA THR A 193 22.86 5.59 -5.18
C THR A 193 22.56 4.09 -5.35
N GLY A 194 22.27 3.36 -4.28
CA GLY A 194 22.08 1.91 -4.36
C GLY A 194 21.40 1.24 -3.16
N ALA A 195 21.21 -0.06 -3.27
CA ALA A 195 20.41 -0.90 -2.37
C ALA A 195 21.03 -1.19 -0.98
N GLY A 196 22.23 -0.71 -0.68
CA GLY A 196 22.91 -0.95 0.60
C GLY A 196 22.49 -0.05 1.75
N ARG A 197 21.72 0.99 1.44
CA ARG A 197 21.39 2.12 2.32
C ARG A 197 20.83 1.76 3.69
N PHE A 198 19.92 0.78 3.77
CA PHE A 198 19.25 0.37 5.00
C PHE A 198 19.87 -0.85 5.66
N ARG A 199 21.02 -1.31 5.19
CA ARG A 199 21.67 -2.52 5.69
C ARG A 199 22.90 -2.23 6.55
N THR A 200 23.16 -0.96 6.79
CA THR A 200 24.27 -0.53 7.63
C THR A 200 23.80 -0.35 9.06
N THR A 201 23.58 -1.43 9.74
CA THR A 201 23.75 -1.51 11.22
C THR A 201 23.96 -2.93 11.60
#